data_01598de1efef733a63a991fadacf411b
#
_entry.id   01598de1efef733a63a991fadacf411b
#
_cell.length_a   1.000
_cell.length_b   1.000
_cell.length_c   1.000
_cell.angle_alpha   90.00
_cell.angle_beta   90.00
_cell.angle_gamma   90.00
#
_symmetry.space_group_name_H-M   'P 1'
#
loop_
_entity.id
_entity.type
_entity.pdbx_description
1 polymer ?
#
loop_
_entity_poly.entity_id
_entity_poly.type
_entity_poly.pdbx_seq_one_letter_code
_entity_poly.pdbx_strand_id
1 'polypeptide(L)'
;MLKKIKNLIYDNRDRHRILIKLTKGIAMSQSRNIDLVNPHSWEFSGFSQNGEDGIIDFLRNKLSANNQYFIEIGSADGIDNNTAWLLFARSYNGLMIDGNSNLTERAQRMVSSYSIGLRICNMFVTINSMKNIKAISKTLNPDVLSLDIDGNDYFIAQELFLQGFRPKIFVVEYNSTFGPENSITIIPDDEFNYLTKHK
;
A
#
# COMPACT_ATOMS: atom_id res chain seq x y z
N MET A 1 28.09 10.90 14.57
CA MET A 1 27.50 10.47 15.87
C MET A 1 26.02 10.85 15.98
N LEU A 2 25.65 12.12 15.88
CA LEU A 2 24.25 12.62 15.99
C LEU A 2 23.26 11.95 15.04
N LYS A 3 23.62 11.73 13.75
CA LYS A 3 22.74 11.03 12.78
C LYS A 3 22.43 9.59 13.21
N LYS A 4 23.38 8.86 13.79
CA LYS A 4 23.18 7.48 14.29
C LYS A 4 22.23 7.46 15.50
N ILE A 5 22.38 8.40 16.43
CA ILE A 5 21.50 8.51 17.61
C ILE A 5 20.08 8.88 17.16
N LYS A 6 19.95 9.84 16.25
CA LYS A 6 18.64 10.24 15.70
C LYS A 6 17.94 9.06 15.02
N ASN A 7 18.65 8.30 14.20
CA ASN A 7 18.10 7.10 13.57
C ASN A 7 17.66 6.06 14.61
N LEU A 8 18.45 5.79 15.65
CA LEU A 8 18.08 4.84 16.70
C LEU A 8 16.78 5.24 17.43
N ILE A 9 16.60 6.54 17.69
CA ILE A 9 15.36 7.06 18.31
C ILE A 9 14.16 6.87 17.39
N TYR A 10 14.30 7.18 16.10
CA TYR A 10 13.23 6.99 15.12
C TYR A 10 12.90 5.51 14.94
N ASP A 11 13.90 4.66 14.82
CA ASP A 11 13.72 3.22 14.66
C ASP A 11 12.98 2.61 15.86
N ASN A 12 13.29 3.05 17.07
CA ASN A 12 12.58 2.59 18.27
C ASN A 12 11.12 3.06 18.29
N ARG A 13 10.86 4.31 17.91
CA ARG A 13 9.50 4.86 17.80
C ARG A 13 8.68 4.12 16.75
N ASP A 14 9.27 3.77 15.62
CA ASP A 14 8.60 3.06 14.55
C ASP A 14 8.26 1.61 14.95
N ARG A 15 9.14 0.93 15.68
CA ARG A 15 8.83 -0.38 16.27
C ARG A 15 7.63 -0.32 17.21
N HIS A 16 7.55 0.67 18.09
CA HIS A 16 6.39 0.87 18.94
C HIS A 16 5.13 1.17 18.12
N ARG A 17 5.23 1.99 17.08
CA ARG A 17 4.11 2.30 16.17
C ARG A 17 3.58 1.03 15.50
N ILE A 18 4.47 0.18 14.99
CA ILE A 18 4.08 -1.12 14.40
C ILE A 18 3.35 -1.99 15.44
N LEU A 19 3.89 -2.13 16.64
CA LEU A 19 3.28 -2.94 17.71
C LEU A 19 1.90 -2.42 18.10
N ILE A 20 1.74 -1.11 18.29
CA ILE A 20 0.46 -0.50 18.63
C ILE A 20 -0.57 -0.73 17.52
N LYS A 21 -0.18 -0.50 16.27
CA LYS A 21 -1.05 -0.69 15.10
C LYS A 21 -1.46 -2.16 14.94
N LEU A 22 -0.51 -3.07 15.07
CA LEU A 22 -0.76 -4.50 15.01
C LEU A 22 -1.72 -4.96 16.11
N THR A 23 -1.49 -4.54 17.36
CA THR A 23 -2.35 -4.90 18.49
C THR A 23 -3.76 -4.33 18.31
N LYS A 24 -3.88 -3.07 17.89
CA LYS A 24 -5.17 -2.46 17.56
C LYS A 24 -5.89 -3.24 16.46
N GLY A 25 -5.19 -3.55 15.36
CA GLY A 25 -5.76 -4.30 14.25
C GLY A 25 -6.23 -5.69 14.66
N ILE A 26 -5.46 -6.42 15.49
CA ILE A 26 -5.86 -7.72 16.04
C ILE A 26 -7.14 -7.59 16.86
N ALA A 27 -7.20 -6.65 17.82
CA ALA A 27 -8.37 -6.43 18.65
C ALA A 27 -9.62 -6.12 17.82
N MET A 28 -9.49 -5.20 16.85
CA MET A 28 -10.60 -4.85 15.95
C MET A 28 -11.01 -6.02 15.05
N SER A 29 -10.06 -6.79 14.51
CA SER A 29 -10.36 -7.92 13.64
C SER A 29 -11.14 -9.03 14.37
N GLN A 30 -10.88 -9.24 15.66
CA GLN A 30 -11.56 -10.24 16.49
C GLN A 30 -12.97 -9.80 16.93
N SER A 31 -13.21 -8.51 17.06
CA SER A 31 -14.51 -7.97 17.51
C SER A 31 -15.53 -7.81 16.39
N ARG A 32 -15.14 -8.03 15.11
CA ARG A 32 -16.05 -7.88 13.98
C ARG A 32 -17.10 -8.98 13.93
N ASN A 33 -18.33 -8.57 13.62
CA ASN A 33 -19.39 -9.49 13.20
C ASN A 33 -19.57 -9.34 11.68
N ILE A 34 -19.05 -10.30 10.92
CA ILE A 34 -19.00 -10.25 9.45
C ILE A 34 -20.39 -10.53 8.86
N ASP A 35 -20.93 -9.55 8.17
CA ASP A 35 -22.09 -9.69 7.29
C ASP A 35 -21.61 -9.73 5.83
N LEU A 36 -21.91 -10.82 5.11
CA LEU A 36 -21.45 -11.05 3.75
C LEU A 36 -22.03 -10.07 2.72
N VAL A 37 -23.18 -9.47 3.02
CA VAL A 37 -23.86 -8.48 2.14
C VAL A 37 -23.56 -7.03 2.52
N ASN A 38 -22.92 -6.79 3.65
CA ASN A 38 -22.57 -5.46 4.11
C ASN A 38 -21.03 -5.29 4.22
N PRO A 39 -20.34 -4.73 3.20
CA PRO A 39 -18.89 -4.56 3.20
C PRO A 39 -18.36 -3.72 4.37
N HIS A 40 -19.12 -2.78 4.92
CA HIS A 40 -18.72 -2.00 6.10
C HIS A 40 -18.46 -2.88 7.34
N SER A 41 -19.12 -4.05 7.42
CA SER A 41 -18.87 -5.01 8.49
C SER A 41 -17.50 -5.69 8.41
N TRP A 42 -16.83 -5.59 7.25
CA TRP A 42 -15.50 -6.17 7.04
C TRP A 42 -14.37 -5.24 7.48
N GLU A 43 -14.67 -3.95 7.65
CA GLU A 43 -13.68 -2.91 7.93
C GLU A 43 -12.99 -3.09 9.28
N PHE A 44 -11.71 -2.84 9.31
CA PHE A 44 -10.94 -2.44 10.48
C PHE A 44 -9.65 -1.73 10.03
N SER A 45 -9.13 -0.86 10.89
CA SER A 45 -7.88 -0.12 10.66
C SER A 45 -6.86 -0.41 11.75
N GLY A 46 -5.90 -1.25 11.44
CA GLY A 46 -4.65 -1.39 12.19
C GLY A 46 -3.61 -0.44 11.63
N PHE A 47 -3.30 -0.59 10.36
CA PHE A 47 -2.30 0.15 9.60
C PHE A 47 -2.93 1.15 8.64
N SER A 48 -3.93 0.75 7.89
CA SER A 48 -4.68 1.61 6.96
C SER A 48 -5.52 2.66 7.69
N GLN A 49 -6.08 3.63 6.94
CA GLN A 49 -6.80 4.77 7.52
C GLN A 49 -8.31 4.56 7.61
N ASN A 50 -8.93 3.95 6.58
CA ASN A 50 -10.38 3.93 6.39
C ASN A 50 -10.98 2.51 6.36
N GLY A 51 -10.38 1.54 7.05
CA GLY A 51 -10.92 0.19 7.15
C GLY A 51 -10.39 -0.79 6.10
N GLU A 52 -9.50 -0.36 5.22
CA GLU A 52 -8.96 -1.16 4.11
C GLU A 52 -8.29 -2.45 4.58
N ASP A 53 -7.60 -2.43 5.74
CA ASP A 53 -7.00 -3.64 6.32
C ASP A 53 -8.04 -4.75 6.44
N GLY A 54 -9.23 -4.41 6.93
CA GLY A 54 -10.31 -5.36 7.14
C GLY A 54 -10.91 -5.90 5.85
N ILE A 55 -11.15 -5.02 4.89
CA ILE A 55 -11.70 -5.37 3.58
C ILE A 55 -10.72 -6.28 2.83
N ILE A 56 -9.45 -5.89 2.76
CA ILE A 56 -8.41 -6.66 2.09
C ILE A 56 -8.23 -8.02 2.78
N ASP A 57 -8.19 -8.06 4.11
CA ASP A 57 -8.04 -9.30 4.87
C ASP A 57 -9.22 -10.26 4.65
N PHE A 58 -10.44 -9.74 4.55
CA PHE A 58 -11.62 -10.52 4.22
C PHE A 58 -11.56 -11.08 2.79
N LEU A 59 -11.31 -10.23 1.80
CA LEU A 59 -11.27 -10.61 0.39
C LEU A 59 -10.17 -11.64 0.11
N ARG A 60 -8.95 -11.45 0.66
CA ARG A 60 -7.86 -12.40 0.45
C ARG A 60 -8.17 -13.80 1.00
N ASN A 61 -8.97 -13.90 2.08
CA ASN A 61 -9.41 -15.18 2.63
C ASN A 61 -10.38 -15.93 1.69
N LYS A 62 -10.95 -15.25 0.70
CA LYS A 62 -11.82 -15.85 -0.31
C LYS A 62 -11.07 -16.28 -1.57
N LEU A 63 -9.79 -15.97 -1.69
CA LEU A 63 -9.00 -16.38 -2.84
C LEU A 63 -8.79 -17.91 -2.80
N SER A 64 -9.20 -18.60 -3.87
CA SER A 64 -9.03 -20.05 -4.01
C SER A 64 -7.56 -20.48 -4.16
N ALA A 65 -6.72 -19.60 -4.70
CA ALA A 65 -5.28 -19.77 -4.80
C ALA A 65 -4.60 -18.44 -4.48
N ASN A 66 -3.79 -18.41 -3.43
CA ASN A 66 -3.02 -17.23 -3.06
C ASN A 66 -1.52 -17.48 -3.26
N ASN A 67 -0.77 -16.43 -3.57
CA ASN A 67 0.68 -16.46 -3.70
C ASN A 67 1.39 -15.68 -2.60
N GLN A 68 0.63 -15.12 -1.67
CA GLN A 68 1.10 -14.30 -0.55
C GLN A 68 2.07 -13.19 -0.99
N TYR A 69 1.72 -12.55 -2.11
CA TYR A 69 2.51 -11.46 -2.68
C TYR A 69 1.64 -10.25 -2.95
N PHE A 70 2.15 -9.09 -2.55
CA PHE A 70 1.51 -7.82 -2.83
C PHE A 70 2.43 -6.87 -3.59
N ILE A 71 1.83 -5.86 -4.23
CA ILE A 71 2.50 -4.68 -4.77
C ILE A 71 1.81 -3.46 -4.18
N GLU A 72 2.59 -2.55 -3.58
CA GLU A 72 2.15 -1.26 -3.07
C GLU A 72 2.86 -0.15 -3.82
N ILE A 73 2.11 0.70 -4.54
CA ILE A 73 2.58 1.88 -5.24
C ILE A 73 2.06 3.11 -4.48
N GLY A 74 2.97 3.94 -3.95
CA GLY A 74 2.67 4.95 -2.94
C GLY A 74 2.80 4.39 -1.52
N SER A 75 3.88 3.66 -1.25
CA SER A 75 4.01 2.90 0.00
C SER A 75 4.41 3.73 1.22
N ALA A 76 4.71 5.02 1.04
CA ALA A 76 5.20 5.91 2.08
C ALA A 76 6.36 5.29 2.89
N ASP A 77 6.26 5.27 4.23
CA ASP A 77 7.27 4.65 5.10
C ASP A 77 7.07 3.14 5.32
N GLY A 78 6.14 2.51 4.60
CA GLY A 78 5.83 1.09 4.69
C GLY A 78 5.01 0.67 5.91
N ILE A 79 4.54 1.63 6.72
CA ILE A 79 3.76 1.36 7.93
C ILE A 79 2.32 1.87 7.78
N ASP A 80 2.12 3.10 7.28
CA ASP A 80 0.80 3.67 7.04
C ASP A 80 0.42 3.50 5.57
N ASN A 81 0.00 2.30 5.19
CA ASN A 81 -0.46 1.99 3.85
C ASN A 81 -1.41 0.79 3.83
N ASN A 82 -1.97 0.47 2.68
CA ASN A 82 -3.01 -0.54 2.53
C ASN A 82 -2.51 -1.99 2.63
N THR A 83 -1.21 -2.25 2.44
CA THR A 83 -0.66 -3.61 2.46
C THR A 83 0.14 -3.93 3.72
N ALA A 84 0.32 -2.97 4.63
CA ALA A 84 1.09 -3.18 5.85
C ALA A 84 0.49 -4.29 6.74
N TRP A 85 -0.84 -4.41 6.83
CA TRP A 85 -1.48 -5.51 7.52
C TRP A 85 -1.10 -6.88 6.95
N LEU A 86 -1.02 -6.99 5.62
CA LEU A 86 -0.59 -8.22 4.96
C LEU A 86 0.84 -8.59 5.33
N LEU A 87 1.73 -7.60 5.36
CA LEU A 87 3.12 -7.80 5.74
C LEU A 87 3.26 -8.23 7.20
N PHE A 88 2.73 -7.43 8.13
CA PHE A 88 3.00 -7.59 9.57
C PHE A 88 2.15 -8.67 10.24
N ALA A 89 0.92 -8.88 9.78
CA ALA A 89 -0.03 -9.80 10.40
C ALA A 89 -0.25 -11.09 9.60
N ARG A 90 0.11 -11.12 8.32
CA ARG A 90 -0.20 -12.24 7.41
C ARG A 90 1.02 -12.82 6.71
N SER A 91 2.21 -12.34 7.02
CA SER A 91 3.50 -12.84 6.50
C SER A 91 3.59 -12.83 4.96
N TYR A 92 2.94 -11.86 4.33
CA TYR A 92 3.07 -11.65 2.90
C TYR A 92 4.46 -11.11 2.55
N ASN A 93 4.93 -11.47 1.37
CA ASN A 93 6.05 -10.82 0.70
C ASN A 93 5.52 -9.75 -0.25
N GLY A 94 6.38 -8.86 -0.72
CA GLY A 94 5.87 -7.82 -1.61
C GLY A 94 6.91 -6.93 -2.24
N LEU A 95 6.39 -6.00 -3.04
CA LEU A 95 7.10 -4.89 -3.62
C LEU A 95 6.45 -3.59 -3.14
N MET A 96 7.22 -2.75 -2.47
CA MET A 96 6.83 -1.42 -2.06
C MET A 96 7.57 -0.38 -2.88
N ILE A 97 6.86 0.60 -3.42
CA ILE A 97 7.40 1.65 -4.27
C ILE A 97 6.91 3.00 -3.77
N ASP A 98 7.84 3.94 -3.60
CA ASP A 98 7.53 5.32 -3.24
C ASP A 98 8.55 6.29 -3.85
N GLY A 99 8.09 7.48 -4.25
CA GLY A 99 8.94 8.52 -4.84
C GLY A 99 9.80 9.27 -3.82
N ASN A 100 9.44 9.23 -2.54
CA ASN A 100 10.14 9.95 -1.48
C ASN A 100 11.30 9.13 -0.91
N SER A 101 12.54 9.53 -1.23
CA SER A 101 13.75 8.83 -0.79
C SER A 101 13.90 8.74 0.73
N ASN A 102 13.45 9.74 1.49
CA ASN A 102 13.54 9.71 2.96
C ASN A 102 12.59 8.65 3.54
N LEU A 103 11.39 8.51 2.96
CA LEU A 103 10.40 7.53 3.39
C LEU A 103 10.85 6.11 3.03
N THR A 104 11.34 5.90 1.81
CA THR A 104 11.86 4.59 1.38
C THR A 104 13.10 4.16 2.15
N GLU A 105 14.04 5.06 2.47
CA GLU A 105 15.17 4.76 3.35
C GLU A 105 14.71 4.35 4.76
N ARG A 106 13.68 5.02 5.29
CA ARG A 106 13.09 4.67 6.58
C ARG A 106 12.41 3.30 6.51
N ALA A 107 11.62 3.04 5.49
CA ALA A 107 11.01 1.74 5.25
C ALA A 107 12.07 0.63 5.14
N GLN A 108 13.15 0.84 4.39
CA GLN A 108 14.23 -0.12 4.28
C GLN A 108 14.87 -0.47 5.62
N ARG A 109 15.09 0.51 6.51
CA ARG A 109 15.66 0.24 7.83
C ARG A 109 14.71 -0.54 8.75
N MET A 110 13.42 -0.23 8.68
CA MET A 110 12.45 -0.71 9.66
C MET A 110 11.65 -1.92 9.16
N VAL A 111 11.14 -1.83 7.93
CA VAL A 111 10.15 -2.77 7.42
C VAL A 111 10.80 -3.97 6.75
N SER A 112 11.95 -3.80 6.08
CA SER A 112 12.64 -4.88 5.37
C SER A 112 13.07 -6.04 6.29
N SER A 113 13.22 -5.80 7.59
CA SER A 113 13.59 -6.84 8.56
C SER A 113 12.45 -7.82 8.88
N TYR A 114 11.21 -7.49 8.51
CA TYR A 114 10.03 -8.33 8.80
C TYR A 114 9.74 -9.38 7.72
N SER A 115 10.31 -9.22 6.53
CA SER A 115 10.16 -10.20 5.45
C SER A 115 11.40 -10.23 4.56
N ILE A 116 11.95 -11.43 4.36
CA ILE A 116 13.09 -11.67 3.46
C ILE A 116 12.68 -11.43 1.99
N GLY A 117 11.41 -11.65 1.67
CA GLY A 117 10.88 -11.49 0.31
C GLY A 117 10.32 -10.09 0.02
N LEU A 118 10.48 -9.13 0.94
CA LEU A 118 10.08 -7.75 0.72
C LEU A 118 11.15 -6.99 -0.04
N ARG A 119 10.75 -6.34 -1.13
CA ARG A 119 11.56 -5.39 -1.87
C ARG A 119 11.00 -3.98 -1.72
N ILE A 120 11.86 -3.01 -1.41
CA ILE A 120 11.48 -1.60 -1.30
C ILE A 120 12.29 -0.83 -2.34
N CYS A 121 11.61 -0.06 -3.18
CA CYS A 121 12.20 0.72 -4.26
C CYS A 121 11.87 2.21 -4.11
N ASN A 122 12.88 3.06 -4.17
CA ASN A 122 12.65 4.48 -4.38
C ASN A 122 12.47 4.73 -5.88
N MET A 123 11.27 5.09 -6.27
CA MET A 123 10.92 5.39 -7.66
C MET A 123 9.72 6.34 -7.69
N PHE A 124 9.87 7.48 -8.33
CA PHE A 124 8.73 8.32 -8.68
C PHE A 124 7.99 7.65 -9.84
N VAL A 125 6.74 7.29 -9.61
CA VAL A 125 5.96 6.48 -10.53
C VAL A 125 5.26 7.37 -11.56
N THR A 126 5.56 7.11 -12.83
CA THR A 126 4.94 7.73 -14.00
C THR A 126 4.51 6.64 -14.97
N ILE A 127 3.78 6.99 -16.01
CA ILE A 127 3.41 6.05 -17.11
C ILE A 127 4.66 5.36 -17.66
N ASN A 128 5.77 6.09 -17.80
CA ASN A 128 7.03 5.56 -18.32
C ASN A 128 7.73 4.57 -17.36
N SER A 129 7.37 4.58 -16.07
CA SER A 129 7.96 3.68 -15.06
C SER A 129 7.45 2.25 -15.14
N MET A 130 6.37 1.99 -15.85
CA MET A 130 5.67 0.70 -15.81
C MET A 130 6.51 -0.49 -16.25
N LYS A 131 7.37 -0.32 -17.26
CA LYS A 131 8.30 -1.38 -17.69
C LYS A 131 9.29 -1.74 -16.57
N ASN A 132 9.76 -0.75 -15.83
CA ASN A 132 10.66 -0.96 -14.71
C ASN A 132 9.94 -1.69 -13.56
N ILE A 133 8.72 -1.27 -13.23
CA ILE A 133 7.89 -1.94 -12.20
C ILE A 133 7.66 -3.41 -12.60
N LYS A 134 7.32 -3.66 -13.87
CA LYS A 134 7.16 -5.02 -14.39
C LYS A 134 8.44 -5.85 -14.23
N ALA A 135 9.59 -5.29 -14.57
CA ALA A 135 10.89 -5.98 -14.49
C ALA A 135 11.31 -6.34 -13.04
N ILE A 136 10.90 -5.51 -12.06
CA ILE A 136 11.25 -5.73 -10.66
C ILE A 136 10.19 -6.51 -9.87
N SER A 137 9.00 -6.71 -10.44
CA SER A 137 7.91 -7.46 -9.83
C SER A 137 8.17 -8.96 -9.92
N LYS A 138 7.95 -9.68 -8.82
CA LYS A 138 8.09 -11.14 -8.79
C LYS A 138 7.04 -11.85 -9.64
N THR A 139 5.86 -11.24 -9.73
CA THR A 139 4.72 -11.76 -10.51
C THR A 139 3.85 -10.61 -10.99
N LEU A 140 3.17 -10.82 -12.12
CA LEU A 140 2.17 -9.88 -12.62
C LEU A 140 0.75 -10.14 -12.09
N ASN A 141 0.59 -11.23 -11.34
CA ASN A 141 -0.68 -11.63 -10.72
C ASN A 141 -0.55 -11.66 -9.19
N PRO A 142 -0.23 -10.53 -8.51
CA PRO A 142 -0.17 -10.50 -7.06
C PRO A 142 -1.57 -10.78 -6.48
N ASP A 143 -1.61 -11.24 -5.22
CA ASP A 143 -2.89 -11.33 -4.51
C ASP A 143 -3.52 -9.96 -4.33
N VAL A 144 -2.69 -8.96 -3.99
CA VAL A 144 -3.12 -7.58 -3.82
C VAL A 144 -2.18 -6.62 -4.55
N LEU A 145 -2.74 -5.69 -5.30
CA LEU A 145 -2.05 -4.51 -5.79
C LEU A 145 -2.79 -3.29 -5.27
N SER A 146 -2.07 -2.43 -4.56
CA SER A 146 -2.56 -1.14 -4.09
C SER A 146 -1.85 -0.02 -4.82
N LEU A 147 -2.62 0.99 -5.22
CA LEU A 147 -2.18 2.18 -5.93
C LEU A 147 -2.76 3.42 -5.25
N ASP A 148 -1.90 4.26 -4.71
CA ASP A 148 -2.26 5.47 -3.98
C ASP A 148 -1.09 6.47 -4.12
N ILE A 149 -1.18 7.35 -5.13
CA ILE A 149 -0.11 8.31 -5.48
C ILE A 149 -0.60 9.76 -5.59
N ASP A 150 -1.78 10.03 -5.06
CA ASP A 150 -2.36 11.38 -4.98
C ASP A 150 -2.44 12.11 -6.35
N GLY A 151 -2.90 11.43 -7.41
CA GLY A 151 -3.11 12.16 -8.66
C GLY A 151 -3.29 11.33 -9.92
N ASN A 152 -2.23 10.80 -10.47
CA ASN A 152 -2.26 10.08 -11.76
C ASN A 152 -2.80 8.63 -11.66
N ASP A 153 -3.42 8.24 -10.56
CA ASP A 153 -3.83 6.87 -10.24
C ASP A 153 -4.60 6.20 -11.37
N TYR A 154 -5.55 6.90 -11.97
CA TYR A 154 -6.33 6.37 -13.09
C TYR A 154 -5.43 5.97 -14.28
N PHE A 155 -4.49 6.83 -14.67
CA PHE A 155 -3.63 6.57 -15.84
C PHE A 155 -2.58 5.49 -15.54
N ILE A 156 -2.07 5.47 -14.32
CA ILE A 156 -1.15 4.42 -13.85
C ILE A 156 -1.88 3.08 -13.78
N ALA A 157 -3.11 3.03 -13.26
CA ALA A 157 -3.94 1.83 -13.23
C ALA A 157 -4.18 1.28 -14.65
N GLN A 158 -4.54 2.15 -15.60
CA GLN A 158 -4.73 1.77 -17.01
C GLN A 158 -3.45 1.16 -17.59
N GLU A 159 -2.30 1.80 -17.39
CA GLU A 159 -1.04 1.34 -17.92
C GLU A 159 -0.58 0.02 -17.26
N LEU A 160 -0.78 -0.16 -15.95
CA LEU A 160 -0.52 -1.44 -15.26
C LEU A 160 -1.25 -2.60 -15.95
N PHE A 161 -2.53 -2.42 -16.26
CA PHE A 161 -3.31 -3.44 -16.97
C PHE A 161 -2.83 -3.66 -18.41
N LEU A 162 -2.42 -2.61 -19.13
CA LEU A 162 -1.82 -2.71 -20.47
C LEU A 162 -0.48 -3.47 -20.43
N GLN A 163 0.31 -3.31 -19.39
CA GLN A 163 1.55 -4.06 -19.19
C GLN A 163 1.34 -5.53 -18.74
N GLY A 164 0.09 -5.94 -18.54
CA GLY A 164 -0.29 -7.31 -18.25
C GLY A 164 -0.41 -7.65 -16.76
N PHE A 165 -0.42 -6.67 -15.88
CA PHE A 165 -0.75 -6.92 -14.47
C PHE A 165 -2.19 -7.40 -14.34
N ARG A 166 -2.42 -8.42 -13.52
CA ARG A 166 -3.74 -8.99 -13.23
C ARG A 166 -3.82 -9.35 -11.74
N PRO A 167 -3.83 -8.32 -10.86
CA PRO A 167 -3.98 -8.59 -9.44
C PRO A 167 -5.33 -9.27 -9.15
N LYS A 168 -5.39 -10.10 -8.13
CA LYS A 168 -6.64 -10.74 -7.70
C LYS A 168 -7.53 -9.78 -6.92
N ILE A 169 -6.91 -8.84 -6.19
CA ILE A 169 -7.54 -7.72 -5.50
C ILE A 169 -6.80 -6.47 -5.93
N PHE A 170 -7.52 -5.49 -6.45
CA PHE A 170 -6.99 -4.19 -6.82
C PHE A 170 -7.60 -3.11 -5.92
N VAL A 171 -6.72 -2.40 -5.21
CA VAL A 171 -7.07 -1.25 -4.36
C VAL A 171 -6.54 0.00 -5.04
N VAL A 172 -7.39 1.00 -5.20
CA VAL A 172 -7.00 2.27 -5.82
C VAL A 172 -7.63 3.42 -5.05
N GLU A 173 -6.90 4.51 -4.92
CA GLU A 173 -7.41 5.73 -4.32
C GLU A 173 -8.59 6.28 -5.11
N TYR A 174 -9.60 6.73 -4.39
CA TYR A 174 -10.79 7.38 -4.91
C TYR A 174 -11.05 8.69 -4.14
N ASN A 175 -11.17 9.78 -4.88
CA ASN A 175 -11.52 11.06 -4.27
C ASN A 175 -13.04 11.18 -4.09
N SER A 176 -13.50 10.93 -2.88
CA SER A 176 -14.93 10.94 -2.51
C SER A 176 -15.61 12.31 -2.66
N THR A 177 -14.86 13.40 -2.76
CA THR A 177 -15.41 14.76 -2.94
C THR A 177 -16.24 14.90 -4.22
N PHE A 178 -15.91 14.11 -5.25
CA PHE A 178 -16.62 14.16 -6.54
C PHE A 178 -17.90 13.32 -6.57
N GLY A 179 -18.17 12.51 -5.54
CA GLY A 179 -19.32 11.62 -5.45
C GLY A 179 -19.27 10.46 -6.46
N PRO A 180 -20.19 9.50 -6.36
CA PRO A 180 -20.16 8.28 -7.17
C PRO A 180 -20.72 8.48 -8.59
N GLU A 181 -21.44 9.58 -8.85
CA GLU A 181 -22.14 9.83 -10.13
C GLU A 181 -21.22 10.48 -11.18
N ASN A 182 -20.05 11.00 -10.76
CA ASN A 182 -19.18 11.74 -11.64
C ASN A 182 -17.97 10.90 -12.07
N SER A 183 -17.79 10.77 -13.39
CA SER A 183 -16.57 10.19 -13.98
C SER A 183 -15.55 11.29 -14.27
N ILE A 184 -14.80 11.69 -13.25
CA ILE A 184 -13.84 12.79 -13.31
C ILE A 184 -12.47 12.28 -12.96
N THR A 185 -11.46 12.74 -13.69
CA THR A 185 -10.05 12.57 -13.36
C THR A 185 -9.27 13.84 -13.69
N ILE A 186 -8.05 13.94 -13.21
CA ILE A 186 -7.15 15.05 -13.58
C ILE A 186 -6.68 14.91 -15.04
N ILE A 187 -6.09 15.96 -15.58
CA ILE A 187 -5.31 15.85 -16.82
C ILE A 187 -4.00 15.11 -16.48
N PRO A 188 -3.55 14.13 -17.31
CA PRO A 188 -2.29 13.43 -17.06
C PRO A 188 -1.13 14.41 -16.93
N ASP A 189 -0.37 14.29 -15.85
CA ASP A 189 0.78 15.16 -15.58
C ASP A 189 1.85 14.35 -14.85
N ASP A 190 2.91 13.95 -15.57
CA ASP A 190 4.03 13.19 -15.01
C ASP A 190 4.83 13.98 -13.97
N GLU A 191 4.68 15.30 -13.91
CA GLU A 191 5.29 16.17 -12.91
C GLU A 191 4.33 16.52 -11.77
N PHE A 192 3.13 15.90 -11.75
CA PHE A 192 2.14 16.18 -10.73
C PHE A 192 2.69 15.84 -9.32
N ASN A 193 2.66 16.85 -8.48
CA ASN A 193 3.01 16.70 -7.07
C ASN A 193 2.02 17.54 -6.26
N TYR A 194 1.13 16.86 -5.55
CA TYR A 194 0.07 17.51 -4.79
C TYR A 194 0.61 18.52 -3.74
N LEU A 195 1.80 18.26 -3.18
CA LEU A 195 2.43 19.15 -2.20
C LEU A 195 2.83 20.52 -2.79
N THR A 196 3.03 20.60 -4.09
CA THR A 196 3.48 21.84 -4.76
C THR A 196 2.37 22.56 -5.51
N LYS A 197 1.28 21.91 -5.89
CA LYS A 197 0.19 22.49 -6.67
C LYS A 197 -0.96 23.09 -5.85
N HIS A 198 -0.93 22.99 -4.54
CA HIS A 198 -1.89 23.61 -3.62
C HIS A 198 -1.34 24.89 -2.92
N LYS A 199 -0.38 25.59 -3.55
CA LYS A 199 0.07 26.90 -3.10
C LYS A 199 -0.48 28.00 -3.98
#